data_b68b145c81712d31962a5e9e8b92f504
#
_entry.id   b68b145c81712d31962a5e9e8b92f504
#
_cell.length_a   1.000
_cell.length_b   1.000
_cell.length_c   1.000
_cell.angle_alpha   90.00
_cell.angle_beta   90.00
_cell.angle_gamma   90.00
#
_symmetry.space_group_name_H-M   'P 1'
#
loop_
_entity.id
_entity.type
_entity.pdbx_description
1 polymer ?
#
loop_
_entity_poly.entity_id
_entity_poly.type
_entity_poly.pdbx_seq_one_letter_code
_entity_poly.pdbx_strand_id
1 'polypeptide(L)'
;VSVLMSEIIAHHLKDQAEIKIYDPTSGSGSLLINIGTSVAKHVKDNNKIKYYAQELKENTYNLTRMNLVMRGILPSNIVARNADTLEDDWPYFEENDPINTYEPLYVDAVVSNPPYSQAWDSKNKESDPRYARFGLAPTTKADYAFLLHDLYHLTPDGIMAIVLPHGVLFRGGEEERIRKNLIENNHIDTIIGLPA
;
A
#
# COMPACT_ATOMS: atom_id res chain seq x y z
N VAL A 1 11.26 8.50 -9.01
CA VAL A 1 10.82 7.70 -7.85
C VAL A 1 10.05 6.48 -8.31
N SER A 2 8.93 6.63 -9.04
CA SER A 2 8.06 5.51 -9.44
C SER A 2 8.79 4.40 -10.22
N VAL A 3 9.69 4.74 -11.13
CA VAL A 3 10.49 3.76 -11.89
C VAL A 3 11.42 2.96 -10.95
N LEU A 4 12.08 3.64 -10.01
CA LEU A 4 12.95 2.98 -9.03
C LEU A 4 12.16 1.97 -8.18
N MET A 5 11.02 2.39 -7.62
CA MET A 5 10.15 1.51 -6.85
C MET A 5 9.69 0.31 -7.68
N SER A 6 9.32 0.55 -8.94
CA SER A 6 8.83 -0.48 -9.86
C SER A 6 9.89 -1.54 -10.16
N GLU A 7 11.13 -1.15 -10.40
CA GLU A 7 12.21 -2.10 -10.70
C GLU A 7 12.62 -2.92 -9.47
N ILE A 8 12.63 -2.31 -8.27
CA ILE A 8 12.90 -3.03 -7.01
C ILE A 8 11.84 -4.11 -6.78
N ILE A 9 10.56 -3.74 -6.89
CA ILE A 9 9.44 -4.67 -6.70
C ILE A 9 9.43 -5.75 -7.76
N ALA A 10 9.60 -5.39 -9.03
CA ALA A 10 9.63 -6.36 -10.13
C ALA A 10 10.78 -7.38 -9.99
N HIS A 11 11.93 -6.94 -9.48
CA HIS A 11 13.05 -7.83 -9.22
C HIS A 11 12.72 -8.86 -8.12
N HIS A 12 12.03 -8.44 -7.07
CA HIS A 12 11.60 -9.33 -5.99
C HIS A 12 10.55 -10.36 -6.46
N LEU A 13 9.62 -9.94 -7.33
CA LEU A 13 8.47 -10.76 -7.77
C LEU A 13 8.72 -11.57 -9.06
N LYS A 14 9.89 -11.51 -9.64
CA LYS A 14 10.21 -12.04 -10.99
C LYS A 14 9.87 -13.52 -11.23
N ASP A 15 9.83 -14.33 -10.18
CA ASP A 15 9.62 -15.79 -10.30
C ASP A 15 8.19 -16.21 -9.93
N GLN A 16 7.30 -15.27 -9.66
CA GLN A 16 5.91 -15.56 -9.27
C GLN A 16 5.00 -15.76 -10.49
N ALA A 17 4.09 -16.71 -10.39
CA ALA A 17 3.14 -17.05 -11.47
C ALA A 17 1.91 -16.13 -11.48
N GLU A 18 1.44 -15.73 -10.32
CA GLU A 18 0.32 -14.79 -10.11
C GLU A 18 0.78 -13.73 -9.14
N ILE A 19 0.42 -12.48 -9.40
CA ILE A 19 0.91 -11.34 -8.63
C ILE A 19 -0.24 -10.42 -8.29
N LYS A 20 -0.38 -10.09 -7.02
CA LYS A 20 -1.31 -9.07 -6.51
C LYS A 20 -0.52 -7.85 -6.08
N ILE A 21 -0.87 -6.68 -6.61
CA ILE A 21 -0.23 -5.40 -6.30
C ILE A 21 -1.29 -4.44 -5.75
N TYR A 22 -0.98 -3.76 -4.67
CA TYR A 22 -1.88 -2.81 -4.01
C TYR A 22 -1.25 -1.42 -3.89
N ASP A 23 -2.03 -0.39 -4.21
CA ASP A 23 -1.72 1.00 -3.92
C ASP A 23 -2.87 1.61 -3.10
N PRO A 24 -2.69 1.84 -1.78
CA PRO A 24 -3.71 2.38 -0.89
C PRO A 24 -3.96 3.89 -1.07
N THR A 25 -3.12 4.56 -1.87
CA THR A 25 -3.18 6.00 -2.14
C THR A 25 -2.99 6.28 -3.62
N SER A 26 -3.76 5.57 -4.45
CA SER A 26 -3.46 5.32 -5.86
C SER A 26 -3.35 6.58 -6.74
N GLY A 27 -3.95 7.68 -6.34
CA GLY A 27 -3.89 8.92 -7.10
C GLY A 27 -4.37 8.72 -8.54
N SER A 28 -3.50 8.91 -9.50
CA SER A 28 -3.77 8.65 -10.92
C SER A 28 -3.55 7.19 -11.35
N GLY A 29 -3.13 6.32 -10.46
CA GLY A 29 -2.73 4.93 -10.76
C GLY A 29 -1.33 4.79 -11.35
N SER A 30 -0.53 5.85 -11.37
CA SER A 30 0.79 5.85 -12.03
C SER A 30 1.76 4.84 -11.44
N LEU A 31 1.77 4.64 -10.11
CA LEU A 31 2.63 3.64 -9.48
C LEU A 31 2.23 2.24 -9.91
N LEU A 32 0.96 1.89 -9.84
CA LEU A 32 0.44 0.59 -10.29
C LEU A 32 0.78 0.30 -11.75
N ILE A 33 0.61 1.29 -12.63
CA ILE A 33 0.94 1.17 -14.06
C ILE A 33 2.42 0.89 -14.27
N ASN A 34 3.29 1.64 -13.60
CA ASN A 34 4.74 1.49 -13.75
C ASN A 34 5.21 0.12 -13.23
N ILE A 35 4.69 -0.32 -12.07
CA ILE A 35 5.02 -1.64 -11.52
C ILE A 35 4.51 -2.74 -12.44
N GLY A 36 3.26 -2.67 -12.88
CA GLY A 36 2.70 -3.63 -13.81
C GLY A 36 3.55 -3.75 -15.08
N THR A 37 4.03 -2.62 -15.61
CA THR A 37 4.92 -2.59 -16.79
C THR A 37 6.28 -3.26 -16.50
N SER A 38 6.86 -3.03 -15.32
CA SER A 38 8.14 -3.63 -14.95
C SER A 38 8.00 -5.12 -14.66
N VAL A 39 6.96 -5.51 -13.93
CA VAL A 39 6.66 -6.93 -13.61
C VAL A 39 6.33 -7.72 -14.87
N ALA A 40 5.60 -7.13 -15.82
CA ALA A 40 5.22 -7.76 -17.10
C ALA A 40 6.44 -8.23 -17.93
N LYS A 41 7.60 -7.64 -17.73
CA LYS A 41 8.84 -8.08 -18.39
C LYS A 41 9.32 -9.46 -17.91
N HIS A 42 8.88 -9.88 -16.74
CA HIS A 42 9.33 -11.11 -16.06
C HIS A 42 8.24 -12.17 -15.95
N VAL A 43 7.00 -11.83 -16.23
CA VAL A 43 5.83 -12.74 -16.14
C VAL A 43 5.47 -13.23 -17.54
N LYS A 44 5.17 -14.51 -17.68
CA LYS A 44 4.79 -15.11 -18.97
C LYS A 44 3.41 -14.67 -19.47
N ASP A 45 2.52 -14.29 -18.55
CA ASP A 45 1.14 -13.89 -18.85
C ASP A 45 0.76 -12.68 -17.99
N ASN A 46 0.64 -11.52 -18.63
CA ASN A 46 0.27 -10.26 -17.97
C ASN A 46 -1.14 -10.28 -17.37
N ASN A 47 -2.01 -11.21 -17.80
CA ASN A 47 -3.34 -11.38 -17.24
C ASN A 47 -3.31 -12.03 -15.83
N LYS A 48 -2.15 -12.44 -15.37
CA LYS A 48 -1.92 -12.97 -14.02
C LYS A 48 -1.57 -11.90 -12.98
N ILE A 49 -1.55 -10.64 -13.38
CA ILE A 49 -1.32 -9.50 -12.48
C ILE A 49 -2.68 -8.90 -12.10
N LYS A 50 -3.00 -8.86 -10.81
CA LYS A 50 -4.17 -8.18 -10.25
C LYS A 50 -3.75 -6.89 -9.56
N TYR A 51 -4.51 -5.85 -9.82
CA TYR A 51 -4.26 -4.48 -9.36
C TYR A 51 -5.35 -4.07 -8.38
N TYR A 52 -4.96 -3.77 -7.16
CA TYR A 52 -5.82 -3.24 -6.12
C TYR A 52 -5.48 -1.76 -5.92
N ALA A 53 -6.49 -0.91 -5.93
CA ALA A 53 -6.32 0.53 -5.80
C ALA A 53 -7.33 1.11 -4.82
N GLN A 54 -6.89 1.94 -3.88
CA GLN A 54 -7.78 2.71 -3.02
C GLN A 54 -7.46 4.20 -3.15
N GLU A 55 -8.50 5.02 -3.24
CA GLU A 55 -8.38 6.47 -3.39
C GLU A 55 -9.55 7.16 -2.70
N LEU A 56 -9.23 8.17 -1.89
CA LEU A 56 -10.21 8.94 -1.14
C LEU A 56 -11.10 9.81 -2.03
N LYS A 57 -10.49 10.48 -3.01
CA LYS A 57 -11.20 11.44 -3.88
C LYS A 57 -11.85 10.73 -5.06
N GLU A 58 -13.17 10.82 -5.18
CA GLU A 58 -13.95 10.16 -6.23
C GLU A 58 -13.45 10.46 -7.65
N ASN A 59 -13.16 11.73 -7.95
CA ASN A 59 -12.65 12.09 -9.27
C ASN A 59 -11.30 11.42 -9.57
N THR A 60 -10.43 11.35 -8.59
CA THR A 60 -9.11 10.71 -8.71
C THR A 60 -9.24 9.19 -8.77
N TYR A 61 -10.17 8.60 -8.01
CA TYR A 61 -10.53 7.19 -8.10
C TYR A 61 -11.00 6.81 -9.53
N ASN A 62 -11.87 7.62 -10.13
CA ASN A 62 -12.32 7.40 -11.50
C ASN A 62 -11.17 7.52 -12.50
N LEU A 63 -10.25 8.46 -12.28
CA LEU A 63 -9.05 8.63 -13.10
C LEU A 63 -8.13 7.40 -13.01
N THR A 64 -7.92 6.84 -11.83
CA THR A 64 -7.16 5.60 -11.63
C THR A 64 -7.73 4.49 -12.50
N ARG A 65 -9.03 4.23 -12.40
CA ARG A 65 -9.71 3.17 -13.17
C ARG A 65 -9.58 3.37 -14.68
N MET A 66 -9.81 4.60 -15.17
CA MET A 66 -9.63 4.95 -16.57
C MET A 66 -8.20 4.67 -17.05
N ASN A 67 -7.21 5.14 -16.31
CA ASN A 67 -5.82 5.00 -16.70
C ASN A 67 -5.39 3.52 -16.77
N LEU A 68 -5.81 2.69 -15.82
CA LEU A 68 -5.53 1.25 -15.84
C LEU A 68 -6.15 0.57 -17.07
N VAL A 69 -7.42 0.85 -17.36
CA VAL A 69 -8.10 0.30 -18.55
C VAL A 69 -7.46 0.77 -19.85
N MET A 70 -7.11 2.07 -19.95
CA MET A 70 -6.45 2.64 -21.14
C MET A 70 -5.06 2.04 -21.40
N ARG A 71 -4.43 1.45 -20.39
CA ARG A 71 -3.16 0.70 -20.52
C ARG A 71 -3.36 -0.77 -20.90
N GLY A 72 -4.59 -1.17 -21.21
CA GLY A 72 -4.92 -2.51 -21.67
C GLY A 72 -5.03 -3.55 -20.54
N ILE A 73 -5.10 -3.10 -19.28
CA ILE A 73 -5.35 -4.01 -18.16
C ILE A 73 -6.82 -4.43 -18.20
N LEU A 74 -7.04 -5.75 -18.13
CA LEU A 74 -8.39 -6.30 -18.16
C LEU A 74 -9.19 -5.80 -16.94
N PRO A 75 -10.46 -5.37 -17.11
CA PRO A 75 -11.30 -4.92 -16.00
C PRO A 75 -11.43 -5.95 -14.86
N SER A 76 -11.40 -7.25 -15.18
CA SER A 76 -11.42 -8.34 -14.21
C SER A 76 -10.17 -8.41 -13.31
N ASN A 77 -9.09 -7.74 -13.72
CA ASN A 77 -7.84 -7.65 -12.96
C ASN A 77 -7.70 -6.33 -12.18
N ILE A 78 -8.71 -5.47 -12.24
CA ILE A 78 -8.72 -4.17 -11.55
C ILE A 78 -9.77 -4.21 -10.44
N VAL A 79 -9.32 -4.08 -9.20
CA VAL A 79 -10.19 -3.94 -8.03
C VAL A 79 -9.90 -2.57 -7.42
N ALA A 80 -10.78 -1.61 -7.65
CA ALA A 80 -10.62 -0.25 -7.16
C ALA A 80 -11.72 0.10 -6.17
N ARG A 81 -11.37 0.82 -5.10
CA ARG A 81 -12.25 1.24 -4.04
C ARG A 81 -12.13 2.75 -3.80
N ASN A 82 -13.27 3.43 -3.72
CA ASN A 82 -13.31 4.83 -3.30
C ASN A 82 -13.59 4.88 -1.79
N ALA A 83 -12.54 5.03 -1.00
CA ALA A 83 -12.62 5.04 0.46
C ALA A 83 -11.38 5.69 1.09
N ASP A 84 -11.51 6.09 2.35
CA ASP A 84 -10.37 6.56 3.16
C ASP A 84 -9.58 5.37 3.69
N THR A 85 -8.34 5.24 3.29
CA THR A 85 -7.45 4.14 3.66
C THR A 85 -7.23 4.00 5.17
N LEU A 86 -7.23 5.11 5.90
CA LEU A 86 -6.99 5.10 7.34
C LEU A 86 -8.26 4.83 8.15
N GLU A 87 -9.43 5.11 7.57
CA GLU A 87 -10.73 4.83 8.20
C GLU A 87 -11.30 3.48 7.79
N ASP A 88 -11.18 3.15 6.51
CA ASP A 88 -11.71 1.93 5.92
C ASP A 88 -10.55 1.00 5.59
N ASP A 89 -10.27 0.06 6.50
CA ASP A 89 -9.44 -1.07 6.15
C ASP A 89 -10.00 -1.77 4.91
N TRP A 90 -9.18 -2.50 4.18
CA TRP A 90 -9.64 -3.30 3.07
C TRP A 90 -9.93 -4.75 3.52
N PRO A 91 -11.03 -5.01 4.23
CA PRO A 91 -11.54 -6.35 4.33
C PRO A 91 -12.36 -6.65 3.09
N TYR A 92 -12.21 -7.83 2.58
CA TYR A 92 -13.21 -8.43 1.74
C TYR A 92 -14.29 -9.00 2.66
N PHE A 93 -15.49 -8.46 2.63
CA PHE A 93 -16.63 -9.07 3.30
C PHE A 93 -17.87 -8.96 2.40
N GLU A 94 -18.75 -9.93 2.51
CA GLU A 94 -20.07 -9.84 1.91
C GLU A 94 -20.95 -8.93 2.76
N GLU A 95 -21.61 -7.95 2.15
CA GLU A 95 -22.44 -6.97 2.87
C GLU A 95 -23.51 -7.62 3.77
N ASN A 96 -23.99 -8.81 3.38
CA ASN A 96 -25.01 -9.55 4.12
C ASN A 96 -24.49 -10.36 5.30
N ASP A 97 -23.19 -10.64 5.37
CA ASP A 97 -22.55 -11.40 6.44
C ASP A 97 -21.10 -10.95 6.72
N PRO A 98 -20.92 -9.71 7.18
CA PRO A 98 -19.58 -9.13 7.34
C PRO A 98 -18.73 -9.80 8.43
N ILE A 99 -19.34 -10.52 9.38
CA ILE A 99 -18.62 -11.16 10.49
C ILE A 99 -17.98 -12.47 10.04
N ASN A 100 -18.72 -13.31 9.31
CA ASN A 100 -18.23 -14.63 8.91
C ASN A 100 -17.44 -14.62 7.60
N THR A 101 -17.61 -13.57 6.79
CA THR A 101 -16.96 -13.43 5.48
C THR A 101 -15.80 -12.43 5.49
N TYR A 102 -15.44 -11.88 6.68
CA TYR A 102 -14.30 -10.99 6.83
C TYR A 102 -13.00 -11.70 6.44
N GLU A 103 -12.41 -11.27 5.35
CA GLU A 103 -11.13 -11.75 4.88
C GLU A 103 -10.21 -10.54 4.59
N PRO A 104 -9.09 -10.39 5.34
CA PRO A 104 -8.14 -9.32 5.06
C PRO A 104 -7.55 -9.47 3.66
N LEU A 105 -7.42 -8.37 2.94
CA LEU A 105 -6.68 -8.37 1.68
C LEU A 105 -5.20 -8.61 1.96
N TYR A 106 -4.63 -9.68 1.40
CA TYR A 106 -3.18 -9.89 1.36
C TYR A 106 -2.67 -9.88 -0.06
N VAL A 107 -1.56 -9.16 -0.28
CA VAL A 107 -0.96 -8.94 -1.60
C VAL A 107 0.54 -9.21 -1.59
N ASP A 108 1.09 -9.47 -2.77
CA ASP A 108 2.52 -9.75 -2.94
C ASP A 108 3.37 -8.48 -2.95
N ALA A 109 2.77 -7.36 -3.34
CA ALA A 109 3.42 -6.06 -3.29
C ALA A 109 2.48 -4.93 -2.89
N VAL A 110 2.97 -4.02 -2.05
CA VAL A 110 2.33 -2.73 -1.78
C VAL A 110 3.24 -1.61 -2.22
N VAL A 111 2.67 -0.63 -2.90
CA VAL A 111 3.36 0.60 -3.26
C VAL A 111 2.52 1.78 -2.88
N SER A 112 3.12 2.77 -2.27
CA SER A 112 2.37 3.97 -1.94
C SER A 112 3.23 5.23 -1.94
N ASN A 113 2.56 6.33 -2.27
CA ASN A 113 3.07 7.68 -2.10
C ASN A 113 1.98 8.49 -1.39
N PRO A 114 1.79 8.27 -0.08
CA PRO A 114 0.73 8.89 0.68
C PRO A 114 0.93 10.41 0.82
N PRO A 115 -0.12 11.17 1.16
CA PRO A 115 0.02 12.57 1.49
C PRO A 115 0.89 12.75 2.74
N TYR A 116 1.94 13.57 2.64
CA TYR A 116 2.92 13.73 3.71
C TYR A 116 2.38 14.55 4.88
N SER A 117 2.69 14.07 6.10
CA SER A 117 2.37 14.76 7.35
C SER A 117 0.91 15.20 7.47
N GLN A 118 0.00 14.42 6.93
CA GLN A 118 -1.44 14.64 7.03
C GLN A 118 -1.93 14.33 8.45
N ALA A 119 -2.83 15.14 8.98
CA ALA A 119 -3.58 14.80 10.20
C ALA A 119 -4.58 13.67 9.93
N TRP A 120 -4.82 12.84 10.94
CA TRP A 120 -5.76 11.73 10.85
C TRP A 120 -6.47 11.50 12.18
N ASP A 121 -7.58 10.78 12.18
CA ASP A 121 -8.29 10.41 13.41
C ASP A 121 -7.78 9.04 13.92
N SER A 122 -7.01 9.08 14.99
CA SER A 122 -6.48 7.87 15.64
C SER A 122 -7.37 7.35 16.78
N LYS A 123 -8.52 8.00 17.06
CA LYS A 123 -9.40 7.60 18.17
C LYS A 123 -9.95 6.20 17.96
N ASN A 124 -9.95 5.41 19.03
CA ASN A 124 -10.49 4.05 19.07
C ASN A 124 -9.81 3.08 18.09
N LYS A 125 -8.58 3.38 17.64
CA LYS A 125 -7.81 2.52 16.75
C LYS A 125 -6.71 1.71 17.46
N GLU A 126 -6.66 1.72 18.80
CA GLU A 126 -5.68 0.98 19.58
C GLU A 126 -5.77 -0.54 19.37
N SER A 127 -6.98 -1.03 19.13
CA SER A 127 -7.25 -2.45 18.85
C SER A 127 -7.30 -2.80 17.35
N ASP A 128 -7.16 -1.82 16.47
CA ASP A 128 -7.10 -2.05 15.03
C ASP A 128 -5.88 -2.93 14.70
N PRO A 129 -6.04 -4.08 14.05
CA PRO A 129 -4.96 -5.03 13.80
C PRO A 129 -3.79 -4.45 13.01
N ARG A 130 -4.01 -3.40 12.22
CA ARG A 130 -2.96 -2.68 11.50
C ARG A 130 -1.97 -2.00 12.44
N TYR A 131 -2.43 -1.51 13.60
CA TYR A 131 -1.66 -0.67 14.51
C TYR A 131 -1.39 -1.32 15.87
N ALA A 132 -2.22 -2.25 16.32
CA ALA A 132 -2.19 -2.81 17.68
C ALA A 132 -0.80 -3.31 18.10
N ARG A 133 -0.05 -3.90 17.18
CA ARG A 133 1.29 -4.44 17.46
C ARG A 133 2.35 -3.35 17.60
N PHE A 134 2.25 -2.27 16.82
CA PHE A 134 3.32 -1.27 16.68
C PHE A 134 3.02 0.01 17.44
N GLY A 135 1.76 0.34 17.63
CA GLY A 135 1.25 1.57 18.21
C GLY A 135 0.70 2.53 17.18
N LEU A 136 -0.03 3.54 17.66
CA LEU A 136 -0.64 4.57 16.83
C LEU A 136 0.37 5.65 16.45
N ALA A 137 0.33 6.09 15.20
CA ALA A 137 1.03 7.30 14.76
C ALA A 137 0.41 8.55 15.42
N PRO A 138 1.16 9.65 15.55
CA PRO A 138 0.63 10.90 16.07
C PRO A 138 -0.58 11.39 15.25
N THR A 139 -1.61 11.93 15.90
CA THR A 139 -2.82 12.46 15.22
C THR A 139 -2.52 13.55 14.21
N THR A 140 -1.41 14.23 14.36
CA THR A 140 -0.97 15.32 13.46
C THR A 140 -0.20 14.85 12.25
N LYS A 141 0.22 13.57 12.22
CA LYS A 141 1.09 13.02 11.15
C LYS A 141 0.81 11.53 10.93
N ALA A 142 0.07 11.24 9.90
CA ALA A 142 -0.32 9.88 9.52
C ALA A 142 0.79 9.07 8.81
N ASP A 143 2.00 9.61 8.66
CA ASP A 143 3.06 8.98 7.86
C ASP A 143 3.26 7.50 8.24
N TYR A 144 3.40 7.21 9.53
CA TYR A 144 3.51 5.83 10.01
C TYR A 144 2.19 5.06 10.00
N ALA A 145 1.04 5.71 10.04
CA ALA A 145 -0.25 5.02 9.90
C ALA A 145 -0.38 4.41 8.49
N PHE A 146 0.00 5.13 7.45
CA PHE A 146 0.07 4.59 6.09
C PHE A 146 1.09 3.45 5.98
N LEU A 147 2.29 3.60 6.54
CA LEU A 147 3.30 2.55 6.52
C LEU A 147 2.81 1.25 7.19
N LEU A 148 2.15 1.36 8.34
CA LEU A 148 1.61 0.21 9.05
C LEU A 148 0.41 -0.42 8.34
N HIS A 149 -0.42 0.38 7.67
CA HIS A 149 -1.48 -0.12 6.79
C HIS A 149 -0.86 -0.94 5.63
N ASP A 150 0.14 -0.40 4.96
CA ASP A 150 0.83 -1.08 3.86
C ASP A 150 1.42 -2.42 4.31
N LEU A 151 2.12 -2.40 5.45
CA LEU A 151 2.74 -3.60 6.04
C LEU A 151 1.72 -4.67 6.41
N TYR A 152 0.55 -4.27 6.92
CA TYR A 152 -0.52 -5.18 7.31
C TYR A 152 -1.06 -6.01 6.14
N HIS A 153 -1.09 -5.43 4.94
CA HIS A 153 -1.61 -6.07 3.74
C HIS A 153 -0.59 -6.94 2.98
N LEU A 154 0.64 -7.04 3.47
CA LEU A 154 1.65 -7.89 2.83
C LEU A 154 1.47 -9.37 3.20
N THR A 155 1.64 -10.23 2.20
CA THR A 155 1.92 -11.66 2.44
C THR A 155 3.27 -11.80 3.15
N PRO A 156 3.55 -12.96 3.81
CA PRO A 156 4.83 -13.18 4.51
C PRO A 156 6.08 -12.96 3.64
N ASP A 157 5.98 -13.30 2.35
CA ASP A 157 7.07 -13.13 1.37
C ASP A 157 6.89 -11.87 0.51
N GLY A 158 5.95 -11.00 0.87
CA GLY A 158 5.63 -9.80 0.13
C GLY A 158 6.67 -8.69 0.33
N ILE A 159 6.64 -7.72 -0.57
CA ILE A 159 7.49 -6.54 -0.55
C ILE A 159 6.67 -5.26 -0.58
N MET A 160 7.09 -4.23 0.13
CA MET A 160 6.50 -2.91 0.00
C MET A 160 7.54 -1.83 -0.28
N ALA A 161 7.12 -0.81 -1.01
CA ALA A 161 7.89 0.41 -1.19
C ALA A 161 6.98 1.62 -0.95
N ILE A 162 7.35 2.45 0.01
CA ILE A 162 6.59 3.64 0.39
C ILE A 162 7.49 4.87 0.33
N VAL A 163 6.94 5.99 -0.17
CA VAL A 163 7.63 7.28 -0.17
C VAL A 163 7.14 8.08 1.03
N LEU A 164 8.07 8.49 1.89
CA LEU A 164 7.77 9.22 3.11
C LEU A 164 8.65 10.46 3.26
N PRO A 165 8.21 11.47 4.01
CA PRO A 165 9.03 12.64 4.28
C PRO A 165 10.21 12.28 5.17
N HIS A 166 11.34 12.94 4.96
CA HIS A 166 12.60 12.70 5.67
C HIS A 166 12.46 12.70 7.21
N GLY A 167 11.53 13.47 7.74
CA GLY A 167 11.26 13.54 9.18
C GLY A 167 10.94 12.21 9.87
N VAL A 168 10.39 11.22 9.16
CA VAL A 168 10.07 9.90 9.73
C VAL A 168 11.32 9.18 10.28
N LEU A 169 12.51 9.53 9.82
CA LEU A 169 13.75 8.89 10.24
C LEU A 169 14.26 9.36 11.61
N PHE A 170 13.84 10.54 12.09
CA PHE A 170 14.43 11.13 13.31
C PHE A 170 13.42 11.76 14.29
N ARG A 171 12.15 11.92 13.92
CA ARG A 171 11.14 12.43 14.88
C ARG A 171 10.98 11.45 16.04
N GLY A 172 10.83 12.01 17.25
CA GLY A 172 10.65 11.27 18.51
C GLY A 172 9.21 10.88 18.81
N GLY A 173 8.94 10.47 20.06
CA GLY A 173 7.60 10.16 20.56
C GLY A 173 7.02 8.87 19.97
N GLU A 174 5.76 8.93 19.54
CA GLU A 174 5.05 7.79 18.96
C GLU A 174 5.77 7.25 17.72
N GLU A 175 6.28 8.13 16.85
CA GLU A 175 7.01 7.72 15.64
C GLU A 175 8.31 6.99 15.98
N GLU A 176 9.04 7.41 17.00
CA GLU A 176 10.24 6.73 17.48
C GLU A 176 9.92 5.31 17.97
N ARG A 177 8.83 5.16 18.74
CA ARG A 177 8.40 3.85 19.24
C ARG A 177 8.05 2.89 18.11
N ILE A 178 7.29 3.36 17.12
CA ILE A 178 6.92 2.55 15.95
C ILE A 178 8.18 2.18 15.16
N ARG A 179 9.04 3.14 14.87
CA ARG A 179 10.29 2.93 14.13
C ARG A 179 11.20 1.92 14.82
N LYS A 180 11.38 2.02 16.14
CA LYS A 180 12.15 1.07 16.94
C LYS A 180 11.57 -0.35 16.79
N ASN A 181 10.25 -0.49 16.93
CA ASN A 181 9.58 -1.79 16.81
C ASN A 181 9.76 -2.39 15.40
N LEU A 182 9.64 -1.58 14.35
CA LEU A 182 9.86 -2.02 12.96
C LEU A 182 11.30 -2.52 12.73
N ILE A 183 12.30 -1.83 13.29
CA ILE A 183 13.71 -2.19 13.16
C ILE A 183 14.02 -3.47 13.96
N GLU A 184 13.58 -3.55 15.22
CA GLU A 184 13.83 -4.70 16.09
C GLU A 184 13.18 -6.00 15.59
N ASN A 185 12.10 -5.89 14.81
CA ASN A 185 11.41 -7.02 14.19
C ASN A 185 11.80 -7.25 12.71
N ASN A 186 12.85 -6.59 12.22
CA ASN A 186 13.38 -6.77 10.86
C ASN A 186 12.36 -6.50 9.73
N HIS A 187 11.47 -5.52 9.91
CA HIS A 187 10.51 -5.13 8.88
C HIS A 187 11.08 -4.11 7.87
N ILE A 188 12.22 -3.50 8.17
CA ILE A 188 12.87 -2.52 7.29
C ILE A 188 14.09 -3.17 6.66
N ASP A 189 14.06 -3.33 5.33
CA ASP A 189 15.18 -3.85 4.55
C ASP A 189 16.12 -2.73 4.13
N THR A 190 15.60 -1.71 3.46
CA THR A 190 16.42 -0.66 2.85
C THR A 190 15.76 0.72 3.00
N ILE A 191 16.58 1.73 3.24
CA ILE A 191 16.19 3.15 3.21
C ILE A 191 16.98 3.84 2.11
N ILE A 192 16.26 4.44 1.15
CA ILE A 192 16.83 5.14 0.00
C ILE A 192 16.57 6.64 0.13
N GLY A 193 17.64 7.42 0.29
CA GLY A 193 17.55 8.87 0.22
C GLY A 193 17.35 9.35 -1.22
N LEU A 194 16.30 10.13 -1.44
CA LEU A 194 16.03 10.74 -2.73
C LEU A 194 16.59 12.17 -2.76
N PRO A 195 17.07 12.64 -3.93
CA PRO A 195 17.49 14.04 -4.07
C PRO A 195 16.28 14.98 -3.89
N ALA A 196 16.57 16.19 -3.41
CA ALA A 196 15.57 17.25 -3.23
C ALA A 196 15.05 17.78 -4.57
#